data_9c1e5555d2f1db779455c3f7248681ed
#
_entry.id   9c1e5555d2f1db779455c3f7248681ed
#
_cell.length_a   1.000
_cell.length_b   1.000
_cell.length_c   1.000
_cell.angle_alpha   90.00
_cell.angle_beta   90.00
_cell.angle_gamma   90.00
#
_symmetry.space_group_name_H-M   'P 1'
#
loop_
_entity.id
_entity.type
_entity.pdbx_description
1 polymer ?
#
loop_
_entity_poly.entity_id
_entity_poly.type
_entity_poly.pdbx_seq_one_letter_code
_entity_poly.pdbx_strand_id
1 'polypeptide(L)'
;IFDSSAVLEKIINAKNDSNIKGVLFVIDSPGGAFAPSMELALAIKDLKIKKPVLVYASGTMASGSYLAGVGANKILANPASFIGSIGVIMQGADLSGLANKLGIKEQTIQAGEFKSAGTFARAWNENERNFLQGLIDQSYDLFTGFVAKERALDLNKKDQWANARVFLAAKAKELGLIDELSNYENAKKELEKLANVSNPVWKEEDKIDKFLNRLEGQTSSLISKSLIEIAYKTNSSFINAR
;
A
#
# COMPACT_ATOMS: atom_id res chain seq x y z
N ILE A 1 -11.45 -6.44 -8.14
CA ILE A 1 -10.67 -6.99 -7.00
C ILE A 1 -9.22 -6.67 -7.30
N PHE A 2 -8.54 -5.96 -6.39
CA PHE A 2 -7.11 -5.70 -6.51
C PHE A 2 -6.36 -7.01 -6.37
N ASP A 3 -5.64 -7.40 -7.41
CA ASP A 3 -4.74 -8.55 -7.37
C ASP A 3 -3.33 -8.05 -7.03
N SER A 4 -2.90 -8.30 -5.79
CA SER A 4 -1.54 -7.99 -5.35
C SER A 4 -0.51 -9.02 -5.84
N SER A 5 -0.94 -10.11 -6.47
CA SER A 5 -0.09 -11.25 -6.83
C SER A 5 1.07 -10.87 -7.75
N ALA A 6 0.82 -10.05 -8.76
CA ALA A 6 1.85 -9.59 -9.68
C ALA A 6 2.95 -8.75 -9.00
N VAL A 7 2.56 -7.92 -8.02
CA VAL A 7 3.52 -7.12 -7.23
C VAL A 7 4.29 -8.03 -6.27
N LEU A 8 3.62 -8.97 -5.63
CA LEU A 8 4.25 -9.96 -4.74
C LEU A 8 5.27 -10.81 -5.49
N GLU A 9 4.94 -11.28 -6.68
CA GLU A 9 5.86 -12.05 -7.52
C GLU A 9 7.12 -11.23 -7.86
N LYS A 10 6.97 -9.95 -8.23
CA LYS A 10 8.10 -9.05 -8.47
C LYS A 10 8.98 -8.86 -7.22
N ILE A 11 8.37 -8.75 -6.05
CA ILE A 11 9.09 -8.65 -4.77
C ILE A 11 9.88 -9.94 -4.49
N ILE A 12 9.25 -11.10 -4.66
CA ILE A 12 9.88 -12.40 -4.48
C ILE A 12 11.05 -12.59 -5.45
N ASN A 13 10.86 -12.24 -6.73
CA ASN A 13 11.90 -12.30 -7.74
C ASN A 13 13.06 -11.35 -7.39
N ALA A 14 12.76 -10.11 -7.00
CA ALA A 14 13.76 -9.15 -6.58
C ALA A 14 14.56 -9.63 -5.35
N LYS A 15 13.90 -10.31 -4.40
CA LYS A 15 14.53 -10.89 -3.22
C LYS A 15 15.53 -11.99 -3.57
N ASN A 16 15.24 -12.83 -4.58
CA ASN A 16 15.99 -14.03 -4.92
C ASN A 16 17.06 -13.80 -6.00
N ASP A 17 16.91 -12.79 -6.84
CA ASP A 17 17.88 -12.48 -7.91
C ASP A 17 19.13 -11.79 -7.31
N SER A 18 20.28 -12.45 -7.34
CA SER A 18 21.55 -11.91 -6.83
C SER A 18 22.07 -10.67 -7.58
N ASN A 19 21.60 -10.41 -8.80
CA ASN A 19 21.97 -9.24 -9.58
C ASN A 19 21.30 -7.98 -9.04
N ILE A 20 20.10 -8.10 -8.46
CA ILE A 20 19.38 -6.98 -7.85
C ILE A 20 20.03 -6.61 -6.52
N LYS A 21 20.48 -5.37 -6.39
CA LYS A 21 21.23 -4.88 -5.22
C LYS A 21 20.37 -4.05 -4.27
N GLY A 22 19.24 -3.53 -4.76
CA GLY A 22 18.27 -2.75 -3.97
C GLY A 22 16.99 -2.55 -4.75
N VAL A 23 15.92 -2.14 -4.06
CA VAL A 23 14.60 -1.92 -4.66
C VAL A 23 14.06 -0.55 -4.27
N LEU A 24 13.63 0.22 -5.26
CA LEU A 24 12.91 1.47 -5.09
C LEU A 24 11.44 1.25 -5.41
N PHE A 25 10.58 1.42 -4.41
CA PHE A 25 9.13 1.48 -4.62
C PHE A 25 8.72 2.94 -4.83
N VAL A 26 8.19 3.24 -6.00
CA VAL A 26 7.57 4.55 -6.29
C VAL A 26 6.07 4.41 -6.09
N ILE A 27 5.53 5.14 -5.12
CA ILE A 27 4.12 5.01 -4.70
C ILE A 27 3.36 6.29 -5.02
N ASP A 28 2.27 6.14 -5.77
CA ASP A 28 1.22 7.13 -5.94
C ASP A 28 -0.14 6.43 -5.83
N SER A 29 -0.69 6.38 -4.60
CA SER A 29 -1.81 5.50 -4.27
C SER A 29 -2.60 5.97 -3.07
N PRO A 30 -3.95 6.05 -3.16
CA PRO A 30 -4.80 6.32 -2.01
C PRO A 30 -4.95 5.13 -1.05
N GLY A 31 -4.41 3.96 -1.40
CA GLY A 31 -4.56 2.72 -0.64
C GLY A 31 -5.50 1.72 -1.29
N GLY A 32 -6.00 0.80 -0.51
CA GLY A 32 -6.88 -0.28 -0.98
C GLY A 32 -7.30 -1.22 0.16
N ALA A 33 -7.68 -2.44 -0.18
CA ALA A 33 -8.12 -3.44 0.77
C ALA A 33 -7.02 -3.77 1.79
N PHE A 34 -7.43 -3.96 3.06
CA PHE A 34 -6.51 -4.09 4.19
C PHE A 34 -5.60 -5.31 4.09
N ALA A 35 -6.18 -6.51 3.85
CA ALA A 35 -5.41 -7.74 3.80
C ALA A 35 -4.35 -7.78 2.68
N PRO A 36 -4.65 -7.42 1.42
CA PRO A 36 -3.63 -7.30 0.37
C PRO A 36 -2.53 -6.28 0.68
N SER A 37 -2.88 -5.16 1.34
CA SER A 37 -1.90 -4.15 1.75
C SER A 37 -0.97 -4.67 2.84
N MET A 38 -1.48 -5.45 3.79
CA MET A 38 -0.68 -6.09 4.82
C MET A 38 0.25 -7.15 4.22
N GLU A 39 -0.23 -7.94 3.27
CA GLU A 39 0.61 -8.92 2.55
C GLU A 39 1.80 -8.26 1.85
N LEU A 40 1.57 -7.14 1.17
CA LEU A 40 2.65 -6.34 0.58
C LEU A 40 3.61 -5.79 1.64
N ALA A 41 3.09 -5.31 2.77
CA ALA A 41 3.91 -4.82 3.87
C ALA A 41 4.85 -5.89 4.43
N LEU A 42 4.34 -7.10 4.62
CA LEU A 42 5.11 -8.26 5.08
C LEU A 42 6.17 -8.67 4.04
N ALA A 43 5.82 -8.70 2.77
CA ALA A 43 6.74 -9.03 1.68
C ALA A 43 7.87 -7.98 1.55
N ILE A 44 7.56 -6.70 1.66
CA ILE A 44 8.56 -5.61 1.65
C ILE A 44 9.48 -5.71 2.87
N LYS A 45 8.91 -5.98 4.04
CA LYS A 45 9.69 -6.18 5.26
C LYS A 45 10.65 -7.38 5.15
N ASP A 46 10.22 -8.47 4.55
CA ASP A 46 11.03 -9.65 4.31
C ASP A 46 12.12 -9.39 3.26
N LEU A 47 11.80 -8.64 2.18
CA LEU A 47 12.80 -8.17 1.21
C LEU A 47 13.87 -7.30 1.88
N LYS A 48 13.49 -6.39 2.77
CA LYS A 48 14.39 -5.49 3.52
C LYS A 48 15.48 -6.24 4.30
N ILE A 49 15.22 -7.47 4.75
CA ILE A 49 16.21 -8.28 5.46
C ILE A 49 17.40 -8.64 4.56
N LYS A 50 17.16 -8.76 3.25
CA LYS A 50 18.18 -9.21 2.29
C LYS A 50 18.76 -8.10 1.44
N LYS A 51 17.99 -7.06 1.17
CA LYS A 51 18.38 -5.99 0.24
C LYS A 51 17.85 -4.65 0.71
N PRO A 52 18.58 -3.55 0.50
CA PRO A 52 18.05 -2.22 0.74
C PRO A 52 16.75 -1.98 -0.03
N VAL A 53 15.75 -1.48 0.70
CA VAL A 53 14.44 -1.11 0.17
C VAL A 53 14.18 0.34 0.51
N LEU A 54 13.90 1.15 -0.49
CA LEU A 54 13.51 2.54 -0.34
C LEU A 54 12.14 2.76 -0.94
N VAL A 55 11.31 3.54 -0.26
CA VAL A 55 10.02 4.01 -0.78
C VAL A 55 10.13 5.48 -1.13
N TYR A 56 9.61 5.86 -2.28
CA TYR A 56 9.43 7.24 -2.69
C TYR A 56 7.95 7.52 -2.99
N ALA A 57 7.33 8.34 -2.17
CA ALA A 57 5.97 8.84 -2.42
C ALA A 57 6.04 9.96 -3.46
N SER A 58 5.57 9.69 -4.68
CA SER A 58 5.59 10.66 -5.79
C SER A 58 4.34 11.55 -5.84
N GLY A 59 3.24 11.09 -5.26
CA GLY A 59 1.97 11.80 -5.17
C GLY A 59 1.26 11.44 -3.86
N THR A 60 0.39 10.47 -3.88
CA THR A 60 -0.33 10.00 -2.67
C THR A 60 0.28 8.70 -2.16
N MET A 61 0.53 8.62 -0.86
CA MET A 61 0.88 7.40 -0.16
C MET A 61 0.03 7.33 1.11
N ALA A 62 -1.17 6.78 0.98
CA ALA A 62 -2.20 6.86 2.01
C ALA A 62 -2.86 5.51 2.29
N SER A 63 -3.38 5.32 3.51
CA SER A 63 -4.11 4.11 3.91
C SER A 63 -3.31 2.83 3.61
N GLY A 64 -3.88 1.87 2.88
CA GLY A 64 -3.22 0.61 2.53
C GLY A 64 -1.88 0.77 1.80
N SER A 65 -1.68 1.82 1.00
CA SER A 65 -0.40 2.05 0.34
C SER A 65 0.69 2.55 1.31
N TYR A 66 0.29 3.31 2.33
CA TYR A 66 1.19 3.65 3.43
C TYR A 66 1.54 2.40 4.25
N LEU A 67 0.54 1.57 4.58
CA LEU A 67 0.77 0.28 5.25
C LEU A 67 1.78 -0.58 4.48
N ALA A 68 1.60 -0.71 3.17
CA ALA A 68 2.49 -1.52 2.33
C ALA A 68 3.94 -1.02 2.37
N GLY A 69 4.15 0.29 2.25
CA GLY A 69 5.49 0.88 2.14
C GLY A 69 6.19 1.16 3.46
N VAL A 70 5.45 1.16 4.61
CA VAL A 70 6.02 1.60 5.89
C VAL A 70 7.15 0.70 6.41
N GLY A 71 7.20 -0.55 5.96
CA GLY A 71 8.23 -1.52 6.32
C GLY A 71 9.58 -1.34 5.62
N ALA A 72 9.75 -0.39 4.71
CA ALA A 72 11.00 -0.12 4.01
C ALA A 72 12.14 0.37 4.94
N ASN A 73 13.37 0.45 4.43
CA ASN A 73 14.48 1.02 5.18
C ASN A 73 14.33 2.54 5.34
N LYS A 74 13.82 3.20 4.30
CA LYS A 74 13.65 4.65 4.29
C LYS A 74 12.45 5.03 3.41
N ILE A 75 11.69 6.04 3.84
CA ILE A 75 10.58 6.60 3.11
C ILE A 75 10.89 8.05 2.76
N LEU A 76 11.00 8.34 1.48
CA LEU A 76 11.15 9.69 0.95
C LEU A 76 9.84 10.13 0.29
N ALA A 77 9.58 11.42 0.28
CA ALA A 77 8.37 11.94 -0.34
C ALA A 77 8.62 13.24 -1.11
N ASN A 78 7.92 13.39 -2.22
CA ASN A 78 7.80 14.70 -2.87
C ASN A 78 7.18 15.68 -1.88
N PRO A 79 7.65 16.93 -1.79
CA PRO A 79 7.11 17.94 -0.85
C PRO A 79 5.59 18.14 -0.94
N ALA A 80 5.00 17.93 -2.12
CA ALA A 80 3.55 18.07 -2.35
C ALA A 80 2.78 16.75 -2.14
N SER A 81 3.43 15.67 -1.74
CA SER A 81 2.76 14.38 -1.52
C SER A 81 1.82 14.39 -0.33
N PHE A 82 0.75 13.63 -0.45
CA PHE A 82 -0.21 13.33 0.62
C PHE A 82 0.14 12.01 1.30
N ILE A 83 0.38 12.05 2.61
CA ILE A 83 0.87 10.90 3.39
C ILE A 83 -0.08 10.62 4.56
N GLY A 84 -0.28 9.36 4.91
CA GLY A 84 -1.01 8.98 6.11
C GLY A 84 -2.33 8.28 5.83
N SER A 85 -3.47 8.87 6.20
CA SER A 85 -4.78 8.17 6.18
C SER A 85 -4.71 6.80 6.87
N ILE A 86 -4.00 6.76 8.03
CA ILE A 86 -3.86 5.54 8.83
C ILE A 86 -5.18 5.32 9.55
N GLY A 87 -6.02 4.48 8.95
CA GLY A 87 -7.37 4.19 9.39
C GLY A 87 -7.98 3.07 8.58
N VAL A 88 -9.07 2.49 9.08
CA VAL A 88 -9.82 1.42 8.43
C VAL A 88 -11.29 1.83 8.36
N ILE A 89 -11.93 1.53 7.25
CA ILE A 89 -13.33 1.89 7.03
C ILE A 89 -14.06 0.71 6.39
N MET A 90 -15.30 0.49 6.81
CA MET A 90 -16.29 -0.33 6.13
C MET A 90 -17.51 0.54 5.84
N GLN A 91 -17.89 0.61 4.59
CA GLN A 91 -19.08 1.37 4.17
C GLN A 91 -20.10 0.42 3.56
N GLY A 92 -21.36 0.61 3.92
CA GLY A 92 -22.50 -0.06 3.33
C GLY A 92 -23.62 0.95 3.06
N ALA A 93 -24.59 0.53 2.30
CA ALA A 93 -25.80 1.29 2.03
C ALA A 93 -27.02 0.46 2.40
N ASP A 94 -28.09 1.11 2.87
CA ASP A 94 -29.41 0.50 3.01
C ASP A 94 -30.24 0.85 1.78
N LEU A 95 -30.47 -0.14 0.92
CA LEU A 95 -31.26 0.01 -0.30
C LEU A 95 -32.71 -0.49 -0.14
N SER A 96 -33.14 -0.87 1.07
CA SER A 96 -34.48 -1.42 1.31
C SER A 96 -35.61 -0.48 0.86
N GLY A 97 -35.45 0.84 1.08
CA GLY A 97 -36.42 1.83 0.63
C GLY A 97 -36.57 1.90 -0.89
N LEU A 98 -35.48 1.73 -1.64
CA LEU A 98 -35.52 1.66 -3.10
C LEU A 98 -36.14 0.34 -3.57
N ALA A 99 -35.71 -0.79 -2.98
CA ALA A 99 -36.25 -2.11 -3.28
C ALA A 99 -37.77 -2.16 -3.10
N ASN A 100 -38.29 -1.60 -2.00
CA ASN A 100 -39.73 -1.51 -1.73
C ASN A 100 -40.48 -0.70 -2.80
N LYS A 101 -39.92 0.43 -3.25
CA LYS A 101 -40.54 1.24 -4.34
C LYS A 101 -40.61 0.49 -5.67
N LEU A 102 -39.67 -0.44 -5.90
CA LEU A 102 -39.63 -1.28 -7.11
C LEU A 102 -40.41 -2.60 -6.96
N GLY A 103 -41.04 -2.84 -5.80
CA GLY A 103 -41.76 -4.08 -5.52
C GLY A 103 -40.88 -5.28 -5.28
N ILE A 104 -39.56 -5.07 -5.04
CA ILE A 104 -38.57 -6.12 -4.74
C ILE A 104 -38.63 -6.43 -3.25
N LYS A 105 -38.80 -7.73 -2.91
CA LYS A 105 -38.82 -8.22 -1.54
C LYS A 105 -37.60 -9.14 -1.34
N GLU A 106 -36.75 -8.83 -0.37
CA GLU A 106 -35.68 -9.71 0.03
C GLU A 106 -36.22 -10.98 0.66
N GLN A 107 -35.61 -12.12 0.32
CA GLN A 107 -35.86 -13.42 0.96
C GLN A 107 -34.52 -14.06 1.27
N THR A 108 -34.15 -14.07 2.55
CA THR A 108 -32.87 -14.62 3.02
C THR A 108 -33.10 -15.84 3.89
N ILE A 109 -32.43 -16.95 3.55
CA ILE A 109 -32.30 -18.14 4.41
C ILE A 109 -30.82 -18.27 4.74
N GLN A 110 -30.48 -18.28 6.03
CA GLN A 110 -29.10 -18.31 6.46
C GLN A 110 -28.87 -19.26 7.62
N ALA A 111 -27.63 -19.75 7.73
CA ALA A 111 -27.11 -20.41 8.89
C ALA A 111 -25.94 -19.56 9.46
N GLY A 112 -26.00 -19.28 10.76
CA GLY A 112 -25.10 -18.36 11.45
C GLY A 112 -25.66 -16.93 11.51
N GLU A 113 -25.70 -16.37 12.72
CA GLU A 113 -26.35 -15.08 13.03
C GLU A 113 -25.83 -13.94 12.16
N PHE A 114 -24.50 -13.85 11.98
CA PHE A 114 -23.84 -12.75 11.28
C PHE A 114 -23.58 -12.99 9.79
N LYS A 115 -24.15 -14.06 9.20
CA LYS A 115 -23.86 -14.40 7.80
C LYS A 115 -24.26 -13.32 6.80
N SER A 116 -25.31 -12.56 7.11
CA SER A 116 -25.80 -11.43 6.31
C SER A 116 -25.37 -10.06 6.86
N ALA A 117 -24.51 -10.02 7.86
CA ALA A 117 -23.97 -8.75 8.35
C ALA A 117 -23.23 -8.02 7.22
N GLY A 118 -23.50 -6.72 7.06
CA GLY A 118 -22.97 -5.93 5.94
C GLY A 118 -23.86 -5.93 4.69
N THR A 119 -25.03 -6.62 4.70
CA THR A 119 -25.97 -6.58 3.58
C THR A 119 -26.42 -5.14 3.25
N PHE A 120 -26.67 -4.90 1.97
CA PHE A 120 -27.28 -3.64 1.50
C PHE A 120 -28.82 -3.75 1.34
N ALA A 121 -29.39 -4.91 1.57
CA ALA A 121 -30.84 -5.16 1.34
C ALA A 121 -31.72 -4.63 2.48
N ARG A 122 -31.16 -4.35 3.63
CA ARG A 122 -31.80 -3.77 4.81
C ARG A 122 -30.84 -3.01 5.69
N ALA A 123 -31.36 -2.22 6.62
CA ALA A 123 -30.53 -1.63 7.69
C ALA A 123 -29.88 -2.73 8.54
N TRP A 124 -28.66 -2.50 8.95
CA TRP A 124 -27.96 -3.37 9.89
C TRP A 124 -28.53 -3.16 11.30
N ASN A 125 -28.80 -4.24 12.01
CA ASN A 125 -29.20 -4.18 13.41
C ASN A 125 -27.99 -3.82 14.30
N GLU A 126 -28.25 -3.59 15.59
CA GLU A 126 -27.22 -3.18 16.54
C GLU A 126 -26.14 -4.24 16.75
N ASN A 127 -26.53 -5.52 16.84
CA ASN A 127 -25.57 -6.62 17.00
C ASN A 127 -24.63 -6.73 15.77
N GLU A 128 -25.18 -6.60 14.57
CA GLU A 128 -24.37 -6.60 13.33
C GLU A 128 -23.42 -5.40 13.28
N ARG A 129 -23.89 -4.21 13.69
CA ARG A 129 -23.03 -3.02 13.77
C ARG A 129 -21.89 -3.21 14.75
N ASN A 130 -22.18 -3.72 15.94
CA ASN A 130 -21.18 -3.97 16.97
C ASN A 130 -20.17 -5.04 16.52
N PHE A 131 -20.63 -6.10 15.88
CA PHE A 131 -19.76 -7.12 15.30
C PHE A 131 -18.82 -6.54 14.23
N LEU A 132 -19.37 -5.79 13.27
CA LEU A 132 -18.59 -5.16 12.20
C LEU A 132 -17.62 -4.11 12.75
N GLN A 133 -18.05 -3.30 13.73
CA GLN A 133 -17.19 -2.34 14.41
C GLN A 133 -16.01 -3.04 15.09
N GLY A 134 -16.23 -4.16 15.77
CA GLY A 134 -15.16 -4.94 16.38
C GLY A 134 -14.12 -5.45 15.37
N LEU A 135 -14.53 -5.81 14.15
CA LEU A 135 -13.60 -6.18 13.08
C LEU A 135 -12.77 -4.98 12.59
N ILE A 136 -13.40 -3.81 12.49
CA ILE A 136 -12.73 -2.56 12.09
C ILE A 136 -11.72 -2.13 13.17
N ASP A 137 -12.09 -2.19 14.44
CA ASP A 137 -11.22 -1.85 15.56
C ASP A 137 -9.98 -2.74 15.61
N GLN A 138 -10.15 -4.06 15.47
CA GLN A 138 -9.04 -4.99 15.40
C GLN A 138 -8.13 -4.72 14.19
N SER A 139 -8.71 -4.41 13.03
CA SER A 139 -7.93 -4.07 11.83
C SER A 139 -7.16 -2.76 12.02
N TYR A 140 -7.76 -1.78 12.68
CA TYR A 140 -7.12 -0.51 13.01
C TYR A 140 -5.97 -0.68 14.00
N ASP A 141 -6.15 -1.52 15.02
CA ASP A 141 -5.08 -1.83 15.99
C ASP A 141 -3.91 -2.57 15.33
N LEU A 142 -4.18 -3.49 14.42
CA LEU A 142 -3.13 -4.14 13.62
C LEU A 142 -2.37 -3.12 12.76
N PHE A 143 -3.08 -2.22 12.09
CA PHE A 143 -2.47 -1.19 11.26
C PHE A 143 -1.60 -0.25 12.10
N THR A 144 -2.16 0.33 13.15
CA THR A 144 -1.45 1.28 14.01
C THR A 144 -0.27 0.63 14.73
N GLY A 145 -0.43 -0.60 15.20
CA GLY A 145 0.65 -1.38 15.82
C GLY A 145 1.80 -1.65 14.85
N PHE A 146 1.49 -1.99 13.59
CA PHE A 146 2.52 -2.20 12.58
C PHE A 146 3.27 -0.91 12.26
N VAL A 147 2.56 0.19 12.05
CA VAL A 147 3.15 1.51 11.80
C VAL A 147 4.01 1.96 12.99
N ALA A 148 3.48 1.87 14.22
CA ALA A 148 4.20 2.26 15.42
C ALA A 148 5.53 1.50 15.54
N LYS A 149 5.52 0.20 15.27
CA LYS A 149 6.71 -0.65 15.30
C LYS A 149 7.74 -0.26 14.23
N GLU A 150 7.32 -0.09 12.98
CA GLU A 150 8.24 0.19 11.87
C GLU A 150 8.77 1.63 11.90
N ARG A 151 8.02 2.57 12.49
CA ARG A 151 8.39 4.00 12.59
C ARG A 151 8.84 4.43 13.97
N ALA A 152 8.92 3.50 14.94
CA ALA A 152 9.24 3.78 16.35
C ALA A 152 8.35 4.89 16.97
N LEU A 153 7.06 4.87 16.66
CA LEU A 153 6.09 5.84 17.14
C LEU A 153 5.40 5.38 18.43
N ASP A 154 5.08 6.33 19.29
CA ASP A 154 4.36 6.08 20.54
C ASP A 154 2.87 5.83 20.28
N LEU A 155 2.39 4.63 20.57
CA LEU A 155 0.96 4.27 20.46
C LEU A 155 0.05 5.09 21.37
N ASN A 156 0.54 5.61 22.51
CA ASN A 156 -0.23 6.49 23.37
C ASN A 156 -0.51 7.85 22.73
N LYS A 157 0.22 8.19 21.67
CA LYS A 157 0.06 9.41 20.88
C LYS A 157 -0.56 9.13 19.51
N LYS A 158 -1.16 7.95 19.28
CA LYS A 158 -1.70 7.55 17.98
C LYS A 158 -2.67 8.55 17.37
N ASP A 159 -3.43 9.28 18.17
CA ASP A 159 -4.35 10.31 17.70
C ASP A 159 -3.67 11.48 16.97
N GLN A 160 -2.37 11.66 17.15
CA GLN A 160 -1.61 12.69 16.45
C GLN A 160 -1.24 12.30 15.03
N TRP A 161 -1.06 11.00 14.75
CA TRP A 161 -0.53 10.48 13.51
C TRP A 161 -1.40 9.40 12.84
N ALA A 162 -2.42 8.84 13.50
CA ALA A 162 -3.18 7.68 13.03
C ALA A 162 -4.71 7.80 13.14
N ASN A 163 -5.29 8.98 13.11
CA ASN A 163 -6.76 9.13 13.12
C ASN A 163 -7.34 9.37 11.71
N ALA A 164 -6.84 8.62 10.74
CA ALA A 164 -7.21 8.67 9.33
C ALA A 164 -6.96 10.03 8.63
N ARG A 165 -6.24 10.95 9.28
CA ARG A 165 -5.85 12.22 8.63
C ARG A 165 -4.81 11.99 7.55
N VAL A 166 -4.89 12.81 6.52
CA VAL A 166 -3.87 12.96 5.48
C VAL A 166 -3.04 14.19 5.79
N PHE A 167 -1.74 14.08 5.62
CA PHE A 167 -0.78 15.14 5.88
C PHE A 167 0.01 15.46 4.60
N LEU A 168 0.36 16.73 4.39
CA LEU A 168 1.43 17.04 3.45
C LEU A 168 2.76 16.48 3.96
N ALA A 169 3.66 16.17 3.03
CA ALA A 169 4.91 15.48 3.33
C ALA A 169 5.75 16.17 4.42
N ALA A 170 5.77 17.50 4.48
CA ALA A 170 6.47 18.23 5.54
C ALA A 170 5.93 17.89 6.94
N LYS A 171 4.60 17.88 7.10
CA LYS A 171 3.96 17.50 8.38
C LYS A 171 4.11 16.01 8.68
N ALA A 172 4.05 15.17 7.66
CA ALA A 172 4.29 13.74 7.82
C ALA A 172 5.71 13.45 8.33
N LYS A 173 6.71 14.22 7.88
CA LYS A 173 8.09 14.14 8.39
C LYS A 173 8.17 14.54 9.87
N GLU A 174 7.56 15.66 10.26
CA GLU A 174 7.51 16.09 11.67
C GLU A 174 6.89 15.03 12.59
N LEU A 175 5.89 14.30 12.09
CA LEU A 175 5.21 13.23 12.81
C LEU A 175 5.98 11.90 12.79
N GLY A 176 7.12 11.81 12.09
CA GLY A 176 7.90 10.59 11.95
C GLY A 176 7.32 9.56 10.96
N LEU A 177 6.30 9.93 10.18
CA LEU A 177 5.68 9.04 9.20
C LEU A 177 6.56 8.82 7.97
N ILE A 178 7.42 9.77 7.64
CA ILE A 178 8.43 9.66 6.58
C ILE A 178 9.78 10.16 7.10
N ASP A 179 10.84 9.84 6.38
CA ASP A 179 12.19 10.21 6.79
C ASP A 179 12.62 11.55 6.22
N GLU A 180 12.28 11.85 4.95
CA GLU A 180 12.83 13.02 4.29
C GLU A 180 11.97 13.49 3.11
N LEU A 181 11.99 14.80 2.86
CA LEU A 181 11.47 15.39 1.63
C LEU A 181 12.51 15.22 0.52
N SER A 182 12.08 14.82 -0.66
CA SER A 182 12.98 14.51 -1.75
C SER A 182 12.32 14.69 -3.12
N ASN A 183 13.09 14.39 -4.16
CA ASN A 183 12.60 14.17 -5.51
C ASN A 183 13.03 12.78 -6.01
N TYR A 184 12.50 12.38 -7.15
CA TYR A 184 12.73 11.06 -7.72
C TYR A 184 14.22 10.75 -7.95
N GLU A 185 14.98 11.68 -8.54
CA GLU A 185 16.39 11.47 -8.83
C GLU A 185 17.24 11.32 -7.56
N ASN A 186 16.90 12.09 -6.52
CA ASN A 186 17.58 11.96 -5.24
C ASN A 186 17.19 10.68 -4.51
N ALA A 187 15.96 10.18 -4.68
CA ALA A 187 15.56 8.89 -4.15
C ALA A 187 16.37 7.74 -4.79
N LYS A 188 16.61 7.80 -6.09
CA LYS A 188 17.51 6.85 -6.79
C LYS A 188 18.93 6.89 -6.21
N LYS A 189 19.53 8.08 -6.11
CA LYS A 189 20.87 8.25 -5.53
C LYS A 189 20.96 7.76 -4.08
N GLU A 190 19.90 7.94 -3.32
CA GLU A 190 19.86 7.46 -1.94
C GLU A 190 19.83 5.92 -1.88
N LEU A 191 19.08 5.28 -2.77
CA LEU A 191 19.10 3.82 -2.86
C LEU A 191 20.48 3.29 -3.34
N GLU A 192 21.13 3.97 -4.29
CA GLU A 192 22.50 3.64 -4.73
C GLU A 192 23.48 3.61 -3.55
N LYS A 193 23.40 4.63 -2.68
CA LYS A 193 24.20 4.70 -1.46
C LYS A 193 23.88 3.56 -0.51
N LEU A 194 22.59 3.33 -0.23
CA LEU A 194 22.16 2.25 0.67
C LEU A 194 22.57 0.87 0.16
N ALA A 195 22.55 0.66 -1.15
CA ALA A 195 22.93 -0.59 -1.79
C ALA A 195 24.45 -0.71 -2.02
N ASN A 196 25.22 0.33 -1.73
CA ASN A 196 26.66 0.42 -2.00
C ASN A 196 27.01 0.05 -3.46
N VAL A 197 26.25 0.64 -4.41
CA VAL A 197 26.40 0.40 -5.85
C VAL A 197 26.86 1.67 -6.53
N SER A 198 27.95 1.58 -7.28
CA SER A 198 28.42 2.63 -8.17
C SER A 198 27.99 2.33 -9.61
N ASN A 199 27.41 3.29 -10.31
CA ASN A 199 26.92 3.16 -11.68
C ASN A 199 25.92 2.01 -11.86
N PRO A 200 24.76 2.04 -11.16
CA PRO A 200 23.74 1.02 -11.31
C PRO A 200 23.08 1.06 -12.69
N VAL A 201 22.65 -0.10 -13.17
CA VAL A 201 21.68 -0.16 -14.25
C VAL A 201 20.28 -0.26 -13.62
N TRP A 202 19.46 0.74 -13.89
CA TRP A 202 18.09 0.75 -13.46
C TRP A 202 17.23 -0.06 -14.41
N LYS A 203 16.57 -1.10 -13.89
CA LYS A 203 15.55 -1.83 -14.65
C LYS A 203 14.22 -1.13 -14.42
N GLU A 204 13.74 -0.48 -15.45
CA GLU A 204 12.39 0.06 -15.48
C GLU A 204 11.38 -1.01 -15.92
N GLU A 205 10.14 -0.85 -15.47
CA GLU A 205 9.04 -1.66 -15.98
C GLU A 205 8.91 -1.52 -17.51
N ASP A 206 8.67 -2.62 -18.22
CA ASP A 206 8.55 -2.60 -19.67
C ASP A 206 7.41 -1.65 -20.09
N LYS A 207 7.62 -0.89 -21.17
CA LYS A 207 6.61 0.08 -21.68
C LYS A 207 5.29 -0.60 -22.05
N ILE A 208 5.35 -1.88 -22.45
CA ILE A 208 4.18 -2.69 -22.77
C ILE A 208 3.40 -3.01 -21.48
N ASP A 209 4.07 -3.42 -20.42
CA ASP A 209 3.44 -3.66 -19.12
C ASP A 209 2.81 -2.38 -18.55
N LYS A 210 3.48 -1.23 -18.68
CA LYS A 210 2.91 0.08 -18.33
C LYS A 210 1.65 0.41 -19.14
N PHE A 211 1.60 0.03 -20.42
CA PHE A 211 0.44 0.27 -21.27
C PHE A 211 -0.72 -0.68 -20.93
N LEU A 212 -0.45 -1.96 -20.73
CA LEU A 212 -1.45 -2.96 -20.35
C LEU A 212 -2.04 -2.65 -18.97
N ASN A 213 -1.22 -2.30 -17.98
CA ASN A 213 -1.65 -1.86 -16.65
C ASN A 213 -2.51 -0.57 -16.70
N ARG A 214 -2.28 0.31 -17.69
CA ARG A 214 -3.14 1.48 -17.94
C ARG A 214 -4.51 1.10 -18.50
N LEU A 215 -4.58 0.10 -19.37
CA LEU A 215 -5.86 -0.38 -19.93
C LEU A 215 -6.70 -1.10 -18.86
N GLU A 216 -6.09 -1.93 -18.04
CA GLU A 216 -6.75 -2.61 -16.92
C GLU A 216 -7.19 -1.61 -15.83
N GLY A 217 -6.40 -0.57 -15.56
CA GLY A 217 -6.71 0.46 -14.56
C GLY A 217 -7.83 1.42 -14.96
N GLN A 218 -8.29 1.45 -16.21
CA GLN A 218 -9.46 2.23 -16.61
C GLN A 218 -10.78 1.56 -16.19
N THR A 219 -10.76 0.29 -15.88
CA THR A 219 -11.94 -0.45 -15.36
C THR A 219 -12.03 -0.48 -13.83
N SER A 220 -10.98 -0.08 -13.13
CA SER A 220 -10.97 0.03 -11.66
C SER A 220 -10.31 1.33 -11.23
N SER A 221 -11.10 2.40 -11.19
CA SER A 221 -10.67 3.80 -10.97
C SER A 221 -10.12 4.12 -9.56
N LEU A 222 -9.64 3.16 -8.80
CA LEU A 222 -9.17 3.33 -7.42
C LEU A 222 -7.85 2.67 -7.10
N ILE A 223 -7.13 2.15 -8.09
CA ILE A 223 -5.91 1.39 -7.82
C ILE A 223 -4.69 2.04 -8.49
N SER A 224 -3.98 2.59 -7.68
CA SER A 224 -2.63 3.11 -7.57
C SER A 224 -1.56 2.42 -8.42
N LYS A 225 -0.87 3.25 -9.13
CA LYS A 225 0.38 2.90 -9.82
C LYS A 225 1.50 2.84 -8.79
N SER A 226 1.82 1.63 -8.32
CA SER A 226 3.10 1.38 -7.68
C SER A 226 4.08 0.97 -8.77
N LEU A 227 5.07 1.80 -9.04
CA LEU A 227 6.19 1.45 -9.90
C LEU A 227 7.27 0.85 -9.01
N ILE A 228 7.65 -0.39 -9.28
CA ILE A 228 8.83 -0.99 -8.68
C ILE A 228 10.00 -0.75 -9.63
N GLU A 229 10.96 0.04 -9.19
CA GLU A 229 12.24 0.20 -9.88
C GLU A 229 13.30 -0.65 -9.22
N ILE A 230 14.04 -1.37 -10.02
CA ILE A 230 15.02 -2.36 -9.56
C ILE A 230 16.39 -1.95 -10.09
N ALA A 231 17.35 -1.75 -9.18
CA ALA A 231 18.73 -1.43 -9.53
C ALA A 231 19.55 -2.71 -9.74
N TYR A 232 20.18 -2.83 -10.91
CA TYR A 232 21.12 -3.91 -11.23
C TYR A 232 22.55 -3.42 -11.24
N LYS A 233 23.46 -4.28 -10.83
CA LYS A 233 24.87 -4.14 -11.15
C LYS A 233 25.16 -4.98 -12.41
N THR A 234 25.46 -4.34 -13.54
CA THR A 234 25.97 -5.07 -14.71
C THR A 234 27.40 -5.54 -14.42
N ASN A 235 27.65 -6.84 -14.43
CA ASN A 235 28.96 -7.33 -14.81
C ASN A 235 29.09 -7.10 -16.33
N SER A 236 30.08 -6.32 -16.69
CA SER A 236 30.44 -6.02 -18.09
C SER A 236 30.99 -7.28 -18.81
N SER A 237 30.11 -8.19 -19.19
CA SER A 237 30.48 -9.32 -20.05
C SER A 237 29.25 -9.92 -20.76
N PHE A 238 28.48 -9.07 -21.43
CA PHE A 238 27.64 -9.50 -22.56
C PHE A 238 27.72 -8.43 -23.65
N ILE A 239 28.91 -8.33 -24.23
CA ILE A 239 29.08 -7.73 -25.53
C ILE A 239 29.07 -8.88 -26.52
N ASN A 240 28.19 -8.79 -27.51
CA ASN A 240 28.18 -9.49 -28.78
C ASN A 240 27.82 -10.98 -28.79
N ALA A 241 26.58 -11.25 -29.18
CA ALA A 241 26.29 -12.27 -30.19
C ALA A 241 25.31 -11.69 -31.20
N ARG A 242 25.72 -11.75 -32.44
CA ARG A 242 25.07 -11.30 -33.66
C ARG A 242 23.67 -11.87 -33.85
#